data_705ee864f51e4aed87dddc133e9b17b1
#
_entry.id   705ee864f51e4aed87dddc133e9b17b1
#
_cell.length_a   1.000
_cell.length_b   1.000
_cell.length_c   1.000
_cell.angle_alpha   90.00
_cell.angle_beta   90.00
_cell.angle_gamma   90.00
#
_symmetry.space_group_name_H-M   'P 1'
#
loop_
_entity.id
_entity.type
_entity.pdbx_description
1 polymer ?
#
loop_
_entity_poly.entity_id
_entity_poly.type
_entity_poly.pdbx_seq_one_letter_code
_entity_poly.pdbx_strand_id
1 'polypeptide(L)' 'MFKALVTICVIGMPNNCQTVEDLLGPYETEFDCKQRALSISRQVNKYYPLWKPTKYRCQKLPVGRLKWKI' A
#
# COMPACT_ATOMS: atom_id res chain seq x y z
N MET A 1 -5.36 -12.49 -6.24
CA MET A 1 -5.67 -11.23 -5.54
C MET A 1 -4.41 -10.49 -5.18
N PHE A 2 -4.53 -9.20 -4.99
CA PHE A 2 -3.36 -8.36 -4.75
C PHE A 2 -3.58 -7.46 -3.55
N LYS A 3 -2.52 -7.20 -2.81
CA LYS A 3 -2.57 -6.35 -1.64
C LYS A 3 -1.68 -5.13 -1.89
N ALA A 4 -2.20 -3.95 -1.61
CA ALA A 4 -1.45 -2.72 -1.85
C ALA A 4 -0.57 -2.37 -0.65
N LEU A 5 0.69 -2.12 -0.91
CA LEU A 5 1.66 -1.73 0.10
C LEU A 5 2.36 -0.47 -0.38
N VAL A 6 2.48 0.51 0.48
CA VAL A 6 3.15 1.76 0.14
C VAL A 6 4.25 2.01 1.16
N THR A 7 5.45 2.26 0.68
CA THR A 7 6.58 2.59 1.56
C THR A 7 6.70 4.10 1.65
N ILE A 8 6.69 4.61 2.86
CA ILE A 8 6.81 6.04 3.10
C ILE A 8 8.03 6.30 3.96
N CYS A 9 8.65 7.43 3.75
CA CYS A 9 9.86 7.82 4.50
C CYS A 9 9.73 9.24 4.99
N VAL A 10 10.36 9.55 6.11
CA VAL A 10 10.35 10.90 6.65
C VAL A 10 11.22 11.79 5.77
N ILE A 11 10.69 12.96 5.42
CA ILE A 11 11.42 13.91 4.59
C ILE A 11 12.64 14.38 5.37
N GLY A 12 13.80 14.28 4.77
CA GLY A 12 15.04 14.67 5.42
C GLY A 12 15.70 13.57 6.24
N MET A 13 15.00 12.45 6.45
CA MET A 13 15.55 11.31 7.19
C MET A 13 15.28 10.04 6.42
N PRO A 14 16.00 9.80 5.33
CA PRO A 14 15.71 8.67 4.44
C PRO A 14 15.84 7.29 5.08
N ASN A 15 16.45 7.20 6.24
CA ASN A 15 16.55 5.91 6.91
C ASN A 15 15.31 5.59 7.73
N ASN A 16 14.41 6.55 7.93
CA ASN A 16 13.19 6.32 8.67
C ASN A 16 12.05 6.07 7.70
N CYS A 17 11.86 4.82 7.36
CA CYS A 17 10.83 4.43 6.41
C CYS A 17 9.93 3.36 7.01
N GLN A 18 8.68 3.36 6.59
CA GLN A 18 7.72 2.36 7.02
C GLN A 18 6.89 1.91 5.83
N THR A 19 6.39 0.70 5.89
CA THR A 19 5.49 0.19 4.88
C THR A 19 4.08 0.20 5.43
N VAL A 20 3.19 0.85 4.70
CA VAL A 20 1.80 0.96 5.09
C VAL A 20 0.98 -0.01 4.26
N GLU A 21 0.13 -0.79 4.90
CA GLU A 21 -0.73 -1.73 4.21
C GLU A 21 -2.10 -1.16 4.02
N ASP A 22 -2.71 -1.49 2.88
CA ASP A 22 -4.08 -1.08 2.62
C ASP A 22 -5.02 -2.04 3.33
N LEU A 23 -5.88 -1.51 4.17
CA LEU A 23 -6.83 -2.32 4.91
C LEU A 23 -8.09 -2.64 4.12
N LEU A 24 -8.30 -1.98 3.00
CA LEU A 24 -9.48 -2.20 2.21
C LEU A 24 -9.36 -3.33 1.21
N GLY A 25 -8.16 -3.75 0.87
CA GLY A 25 -7.96 -4.83 -0.06
C GLY A 25 -8.41 -6.14 0.50
N PRO A 26 -8.18 -7.23 -0.18
CA PRO A 26 -7.38 -7.35 -1.39
C PRO A 26 -8.17 -7.01 -2.66
N TYR A 27 -7.44 -6.83 -3.75
CA TYR A 27 -8.03 -6.45 -5.02
C TYR A 27 -7.86 -7.60 -6.02
N GLU A 28 -8.82 -7.75 -6.91
CA GLU A 28 -8.77 -8.84 -7.86
C GLU A 28 -7.76 -8.62 -8.98
N THR A 29 -7.53 -7.37 -9.35
CA THR A 29 -6.61 -7.07 -10.45
C THR A 29 -5.46 -6.21 -9.95
N GLU A 30 -4.36 -6.31 -10.66
CA GLU A 30 -3.19 -5.50 -10.34
C GLU A 30 -3.49 -4.04 -10.61
N PHE A 31 -4.31 -3.75 -11.61
CA PHE A 31 -4.66 -2.38 -11.94
C PHE A 31 -5.37 -1.71 -10.76
N ASP A 32 -6.35 -2.39 -10.17
CA ASP A 32 -7.07 -1.85 -9.02
C ASP A 32 -6.13 -1.63 -7.85
N CYS A 33 -5.19 -2.56 -7.64
CA CYS A 33 -4.22 -2.44 -6.58
C CYS A 33 -3.33 -1.22 -6.78
N LYS A 34 -2.88 -0.97 -8.02
CA LYS A 34 -2.05 0.17 -8.31
C LYS A 34 -2.79 1.48 -8.11
N GLN A 35 -4.06 1.52 -8.52
CA GLN A 35 -4.88 2.71 -8.33
C GLN A 35 -5.02 3.03 -6.84
N ARG A 36 -5.22 2.01 -6.03
CA ARG A 36 -5.34 2.20 -4.59
C ARG A 36 -4.02 2.66 -3.99
N ALA A 37 -2.91 2.10 -4.44
CA ALA A 37 -1.59 2.50 -3.94
C ALA A 37 -1.33 3.97 -4.23
N LEU A 38 -1.71 4.45 -5.41
CA LEU A 38 -1.54 5.86 -5.74
C LEU A 38 -2.44 6.74 -4.87
N SER A 39 -3.64 6.27 -4.57
CA SER A 39 -4.56 6.99 -3.72
C SER A 39 -3.98 7.13 -2.31
N ILE A 40 -3.42 6.05 -1.77
CA ILE A 40 -2.79 6.07 -0.46
C ILE A 40 -1.61 7.04 -0.46
N SER A 41 -0.82 7.05 -1.53
CA SER A 41 0.32 7.95 -1.63
C SER A 41 -0.12 9.41 -1.54
N ARG A 42 -1.24 9.76 -2.17
CA ARG A 42 -1.73 11.10 -2.11
C ARG A 42 -2.23 11.44 -0.70
N GLN A 43 -2.86 10.49 -0.04
CA GLN A 43 -3.35 10.70 1.31
C GLN A 43 -2.21 10.91 2.30
N VAL A 44 -1.11 10.20 2.12
CA VAL A 44 0.05 10.37 2.99
C VAL A 44 0.57 11.80 2.89
N ASN A 45 0.68 12.33 1.68
CA ASN A 45 1.15 13.70 1.52
C ASN A 45 0.21 14.69 2.17
N LYS A 46 -1.09 14.42 2.15
CA LYS A 46 -2.07 15.32 2.69
C LYS A 46 -2.13 15.30 4.21
N TYR A 47 -2.12 14.11 4.81
CA TYR A 47 -2.32 13.99 6.24
C TYR A 47 -1.04 13.92 7.05
N TYR A 48 0.07 13.56 6.41
CA TYR A 48 1.36 13.44 7.08
C TYR A 48 2.42 14.17 6.29
N PRO A 49 2.46 15.51 6.38
CA PRO A 49 3.36 16.29 5.54
C PRO A 49 4.85 16.04 5.76
N LEU A 50 5.22 15.44 6.88
CA LEU A 50 6.62 15.12 7.12
C LEU A 50 7.04 13.80 6.49
N TRP A 51 6.08 13.05 5.92
CA TRP A 51 6.34 11.78 5.29
C TRP A 51 6.07 11.90 3.80
N LYS A 52 6.80 11.14 3.01
CA LYS A 52 6.49 11.11 1.59
C LYS A 52 6.55 9.68 1.10
N PRO A 53 5.69 9.31 0.14
CA PRO A 53 5.73 7.97 -0.42
C PRO A 53 6.94 7.85 -1.34
N THR A 54 7.71 6.77 -1.18
CA THR A 54 8.88 6.56 -2.01
C THR A 54 8.63 5.49 -3.05
N LYS A 55 7.83 4.48 -2.71
CA LYS A 55 7.49 3.45 -3.67
C LYS A 55 6.27 2.69 -3.21
N TYR A 56 5.66 1.95 -4.13
CA TYR A 56 4.52 1.12 -3.77
C TYR A 56 4.71 -0.24 -4.40
N ARG A 57 3.92 -1.19 -3.96
CA ARG A 57 4.03 -2.52 -4.45
C ARG A 57 2.70 -3.21 -4.34
N CYS A 58 2.38 -4.05 -5.28
CA CYS A 58 1.19 -4.87 -5.24
C CYS A 58 1.62 -6.32 -5.03
N GLN A 59 1.41 -6.82 -3.83
CA GLN A 59 1.82 -8.16 -3.49
C GLN A 59 0.74 -9.15 -3.89
N LYS A 60 1.13 -10.19 -4.63
CA LYS A 60 0.17 -11.20 -5.03
C LYS A 60 -0.08 -12.13 -3.86
N LEU A 61 -1.34 -12.38 -3.56
CA LEU A 61 -1.73 -13.24 -2.46
C LEU A 61 -2.17 -14.61 -2.97
N PRO A 62 -1.97 -15.66 -2.19
CA PRO A 62 -2.43 -16.97 -2.59
C PRO A 62 -3.94 -17.00 -2.63
N VAL A 63 -4.46 -17.56 -3.69
CA VAL A 63 -5.87 -17.62 -3.87
C VAL A 63 -6.40 -18.82 -3.17
N GLY A 64 -7.59 -18.76 -2.69
CA GLY A 64 -8.21 -19.91 -2.09
C GLY A 64 -8.04 -20.03 -0.62
N ARG A 65 -7.02 -19.41 -0.06
CA ARG A 65 -6.89 -19.51 1.30
C ARG A 65 -7.90 -18.76 1.99
N LEU A 66 -8.46 -17.80 1.38
CA LEU A 66 -9.39 -16.99 2.02
C LEU A 66 -10.66 -17.57 2.29
N LYS A 67 -11.03 -18.58 1.61
CA LYS A 67 -12.25 -19.05 1.81
C LYS A 67 -12.42 -19.83 2.89
N TRP A 68 -11.47 -20.18 3.41
CA TRP A 68 -11.64 -21.07 4.41
C TRP A 68 -12.30 -20.51 5.53
N LYS A 69 -12.42 -19.45 5.54
CA LYS A 69 -12.89 -18.96 6.55
C LYS A 69 -14.16 -19.17 6.65
N ILE A 70 -14.47 -19.67 6.15
CA ILE A 70 -15.65 -19.83 6.29
C ILE A 70 -16.16 -20.64 6.73
#